data_c4b0dc39bb81ea7af3470e4eb2a5564c
#
_entry.id   c4b0dc39bb81ea7af3470e4eb2a5564c
#
_cell.length_a   1.000
_cell.length_b   1.000
_cell.length_c   1.000
_cell.angle_alpha   90.00
_cell.angle_beta   90.00
_cell.angle_gamma   90.00
#
_symmetry.space_group_name_H-M   'P 1'
#
loop_
_entity.id
_entity.type
_entity.pdbx_description
1 polymer ?
#
loop_
_entity_poly.entity_id
_entity_poly.type
_entity_poly.pdbx_seq_one_letter_code
_entity_poly.pdbx_strand_id
1 'polypeptide(L)'
;MNTTIYSIRCTQLHGLAAGLKLAAAKPNAGLPVLSVIHFTVDGQRVTGVATDRYRLFMDSREVALEQPPEEGEAASVFTLPASAADDFKRLGFSKTDERARVEISADEVVVATASARLSYPALDAEYPRVGKVMSSALEAVAEGKAVEVPTLYNVEYLGDFAKVRRAAGISPSTPLRMHHIPAGAGSSQLIVTFPGTDFWALLMGVRHPEGDANHSSALEALERASETAKALATA
;
A
#
# COMPACT_ATOMS: atom_id res chain seq x y z
N MET A 1 8.63 15.44 23.19
CA MET A 1 8.64 14.94 21.79
C MET A 1 7.82 13.69 21.77
N ASN A 2 6.72 13.73 21.01
CA ASN A 2 5.83 12.59 20.92
C ASN A 2 6.48 11.51 20.07
N THR A 3 6.59 10.30 20.61
CA THR A 3 7.14 9.15 19.91
C THR A 3 6.11 8.04 19.97
N THR A 4 5.59 7.62 18.83
CA THR A 4 4.77 6.40 18.73
C THR A 4 5.69 5.21 18.55
N ILE A 5 5.43 4.14 19.29
CA ILE A 5 6.24 2.93 19.25
C ILE A 5 5.33 1.73 19.04
N TYR A 6 5.66 0.94 18.04
CA TYR A 6 5.00 -0.34 17.81
C TYR A 6 6.01 -1.43 17.46
N SER A 7 5.61 -2.68 17.59
CA SER A 7 6.40 -3.82 17.15
C SER A 7 5.67 -4.66 16.11
N ILE A 8 6.41 -5.14 15.12
CA ILE A 8 5.92 -5.94 14.00
C ILE A 8 6.90 -7.09 13.73
N ARG A 9 6.44 -8.24 13.25
CA ARG A 9 7.36 -9.30 12.81
C ARG A 9 8.21 -8.81 11.64
N CYS A 10 9.51 -9.08 11.68
CA CYS A 10 10.44 -8.68 10.62
C CYS A 10 10.01 -9.17 9.24
N THR A 11 9.54 -10.41 9.14
CA THR A 11 8.99 -10.98 7.89
C THR A 11 7.78 -10.21 7.36
N GLN A 12 6.89 -9.76 8.25
CA GLN A 12 5.72 -8.95 7.87
C GLN A 12 6.12 -7.55 7.41
N LEU A 13 7.02 -6.88 8.14
CA LEU A 13 7.51 -5.55 7.77
C LEU A 13 8.25 -5.58 6.43
N HIS A 14 9.15 -6.56 6.24
CA HIS A 14 9.83 -6.74 4.96
C HIS A 14 8.84 -7.03 3.83
N GLY A 15 7.88 -7.95 4.03
CA GLY A 15 6.88 -8.30 3.01
C GLY A 15 6.03 -7.11 2.61
N LEU A 16 5.58 -6.33 3.59
CA LEU A 16 4.82 -5.09 3.39
C LEU A 16 5.63 -4.07 2.56
N ALA A 17 6.84 -3.75 3.00
CA ALA A 17 7.71 -2.79 2.31
C ALA A 17 8.10 -3.27 0.90
N ALA A 18 8.45 -4.55 0.73
CA ALA A 18 8.85 -5.11 -0.56
C ALA A 18 7.69 -5.18 -1.57
N GLY A 19 6.47 -5.43 -1.10
CA GLY A 19 5.27 -5.39 -1.92
C GLY A 19 4.96 -3.97 -2.40
N LEU A 20 4.93 -3.02 -1.48
CA LEU A 20 4.59 -1.62 -1.76
C LEU A 20 5.66 -0.90 -2.59
N LYS A 21 6.95 -1.22 -2.38
CA LYS A 21 8.06 -0.70 -3.19
C LYS A 21 7.82 -0.84 -4.70
N LEU A 22 7.11 -1.87 -5.13
CA LEU A 22 6.84 -2.10 -6.55
C LEU A 22 5.95 -1.02 -7.18
N ALA A 23 5.17 -0.30 -6.38
CA ALA A 23 4.35 0.83 -6.84
C ALA A 23 5.01 2.20 -6.59
N ALA A 24 6.10 2.27 -5.83
CA ALA A 24 6.82 3.53 -5.62
C ALA A 24 7.55 3.97 -6.90
N ALA A 25 7.64 5.28 -7.11
CA ALA A 25 8.43 5.84 -8.21
C ALA A 25 9.92 5.55 -8.01
N LYS A 26 10.65 5.45 -9.11
CA LYS A 26 12.11 5.34 -9.04
C LYS A 26 12.71 6.65 -8.50
N PRO A 27 13.78 6.61 -7.69
CA PRO A 27 14.38 7.80 -7.09
C PRO A 27 14.75 8.90 -8.10
N ASN A 28 15.10 8.52 -9.32
CA ASN A 28 15.49 9.44 -10.40
C ASN A 28 14.29 9.97 -11.23
N ALA A 29 13.05 9.70 -10.84
CA ALA A 29 11.86 10.15 -11.56
C ALA A 29 11.52 11.65 -11.34
N GLY A 30 12.36 12.39 -10.57
CA GLY A 30 12.14 13.81 -10.28
C GLY A 30 11.00 14.11 -9.31
N LEU A 31 10.50 13.11 -8.60
CA LEU A 31 9.38 13.19 -7.68
C LEU A 31 9.71 12.44 -6.36
N PRO A 32 10.53 13.04 -5.49
CA PRO A 32 10.97 12.38 -4.26
C PRO A 32 9.84 11.86 -3.39
N VAL A 33 8.74 12.61 -3.29
CA VAL A 33 7.54 12.24 -2.52
C VAL A 33 6.87 10.94 -3.00
N LEU A 34 7.06 10.53 -4.25
CA LEU A 34 6.55 9.27 -4.78
C LEU A 34 7.57 8.11 -4.69
N SER A 35 8.81 8.40 -4.28
CA SER A 35 9.86 7.38 -4.08
C SER A 35 9.85 6.80 -2.66
N VAL A 36 8.81 7.10 -1.89
CA VAL A 36 8.62 6.61 -0.52
C VAL A 36 7.37 5.73 -0.42
N ILE A 37 7.30 4.99 0.66
CA ILE A 37 6.10 4.30 1.12
C ILE A 37 5.54 5.13 2.28
N HIS A 38 4.29 5.51 2.18
CA HIS A 38 3.57 6.23 3.22
C HIS A 38 2.87 5.22 4.13
N PHE A 39 3.03 5.36 5.44
CA PHE A 39 2.45 4.50 6.44
C PHE A 39 1.57 5.28 7.40
N THR A 40 0.48 4.64 7.81
CA THR A 40 -0.41 5.11 8.87
C THR A 40 -0.55 4.00 9.90
N VAL A 41 -0.37 4.31 11.19
CA VAL A 41 -0.64 3.39 12.30
C VAL A 41 -1.93 3.84 12.97
N ASP A 42 -2.93 2.99 12.95
CA ASP A 42 -4.21 3.19 13.61
C ASP A 42 -4.50 1.98 14.52
N GLY A 43 -4.56 2.20 15.80
CA GLY A 43 -4.70 1.15 16.81
C GLY A 43 -3.62 0.07 16.65
N GLN A 44 -4.05 -1.16 16.38
CA GLN A 44 -3.17 -2.32 16.19
C GLN A 44 -2.90 -2.66 14.72
N ARG A 45 -3.06 -1.70 13.82
CA ARG A 45 -2.88 -1.89 12.38
C ARG A 45 -1.93 -0.84 11.79
N VAL A 46 -0.95 -1.29 11.04
CA VAL A 46 -0.16 -0.44 10.15
C VAL A 46 -0.62 -0.66 8.73
N THR A 47 -0.96 0.43 8.07
CA THR A 47 -1.33 0.44 6.64
C THR A 47 -0.27 1.20 5.87
N GLY A 48 0.24 0.59 4.81
CA GLY A 48 1.19 1.21 3.90
C GLY A 48 0.57 1.49 2.53
N VAL A 49 0.95 2.60 1.92
CA VAL A 49 0.53 2.99 0.57
C VAL A 49 1.73 3.46 -0.24
N ALA A 50 1.79 3.07 -1.50
CA ALA A 50 2.77 3.59 -2.46
C ALA A 50 2.12 3.82 -3.83
N THR A 51 2.60 4.84 -4.54
CA THR A 51 2.12 5.18 -5.88
C THR A 51 3.22 5.80 -6.74
N ASP A 52 3.15 5.59 -8.06
CA ASP A 52 3.98 6.25 -9.06
C ASP A 52 3.15 7.10 -10.05
N ARG A 53 1.88 7.43 -9.68
CA ARG A 53 0.81 8.06 -10.47
C ARG A 53 0.04 7.11 -11.39
N TYR A 54 0.62 6.00 -11.83
CA TYR A 54 0.00 5.06 -12.77
C TYR A 54 -0.62 3.87 -12.06
N ARG A 55 -0.14 3.55 -10.88
CA ARG A 55 -0.62 2.47 -10.00
C ARG A 55 -0.52 2.93 -8.55
N LEU A 56 -1.40 2.38 -7.73
CA LEU A 56 -1.45 2.57 -6.30
C LEU A 56 -1.58 1.20 -5.65
N PHE A 57 -0.65 0.90 -4.72
CA PHE A 57 -0.70 -0.31 -3.91
C PHE A 57 -0.96 0.07 -2.46
N MET A 58 -1.83 -0.69 -1.81
CA MET A 58 -2.08 -0.61 -0.38
C MET A 58 -2.03 -2.02 0.21
N ASP A 59 -1.46 -2.15 1.38
CA ASP A 59 -1.46 -3.38 2.17
C ASP A 59 -1.36 -3.03 3.66
N SER A 60 -1.86 -3.90 4.53
CA SER A 60 -1.85 -3.68 5.97
C SER A 60 -1.38 -4.91 6.73
N ARG A 61 -0.84 -4.66 7.93
CA ARG A 61 -0.43 -5.71 8.88
C ARG A 61 -0.87 -5.36 10.29
N GLU A 62 -1.10 -6.40 11.08
CA GLU A 62 -1.28 -6.25 12.51
C GLU A 62 0.04 -5.92 13.20
N VAL A 63 0.00 -5.02 14.15
CA VAL A 63 1.12 -4.59 14.97
C VAL A 63 0.74 -4.67 16.44
N ALA A 64 1.74 -4.80 17.32
CA ALA A 64 1.53 -4.59 18.75
C ALA A 64 1.98 -3.15 19.06
N LEU A 65 1.05 -2.33 19.50
CA LEU A 65 1.30 -0.95 19.90
C LEU A 65 1.90 -0.96 21.30
N GLU A 66 3.15 -0.50 21.43
CA GLU A 66 3.88 -0.45 22.71
C GLU A 66 3.71 0.92 23.38
N GLN A 67 3.71 1.99 22.57
CA GLN A 67 3.46 3.35 23.02
C GLN A 67 2.55 4.05 22.01
N PRO A 68 1.29 4.33 22.37
CA PRO A 68 0.36 5.01 21.49
C PRO A 68 0.75 6.49 21.31
N PRO A 69 0.22 7.17 20.27
CA PRO A 69 0.23 8.62 20.17
C PRO A 69 -0.48 9.24 21.38
N GLU A 70 -0.24 10.53 21.65
CA GLU A 70 -0.93 11.22 22.74
C GLU A 70 -2.44 11.29 22.52
N GLU A 71 -3.20 11.37 23.64
CA GLU A 71 -4.66 11.48 23.60
C GLU A 71 -5.09 12.68 22.74
N GLY A 72 -5.91 12.42 21.73
CA GLY A 72 -6.40 13.41 20.78
C GLY A 72 -5.59 13.54 19.48
N GLU A 73 -4.45 12.85 19.36
CA GLU A 73 -3.77 12.74 18.07
C GLU A 73 -4.43 11.64 17.22
N ALA A 74 -4.65 12.00 15.96
CA ALA A 74 -5.03 11.04 14.93
C ALA A 74 -3.94 9.97 14.75
N ALA A 75 -4.22 8.95 13.95
CA ALA A 75 -3.27 7.90 13.61
C ALA A 75 -1.87 8.44 13.30
N SER A 76 -0.83 7.79 13.84
CA SER A 76 0.55 8.20 13.55
C SER A 76 0.89 7.95 12.08
N VAL A 77 1.43 8.96 11.44
CA VAL A 77 1.80 8.95 10.02
C VAL A 77 3.31 9.04 9.89
N PHE A 78 3.89 8.22 9.03
CA PHE A 78 5.32 8.28 8.72
C PHE A 78 5.61 7.79 7.29
N THR A 79 6.81 8.08 6.81
CA THR A 79 7.27 7.61 5.50
C THR A 79 8.58 6.84 5.63
N LEU A 80 8.76 5.84 4.79
CA LEU A 80 10.05 5.18 4.58
C LEU A 80 10.43 5.29 3.09
N PRO A 81 11.72 5.49 2.77
CA PRO A 81 12.14 5.38 1.40
C PRO A 81 11.84 3.98 0.87
N ALA A 82 11.45 3.85 -0.38
CA ALA A 82 11.14 2.54 -0.96
C ALA A 82 12.35 1.58 -0.93
N SER A 83 13.57 2.12 -0.85
CA SER A 83 14.81 1.35 -0.65
C SER A 83 14.90 0.67 0.72
N ALA A 84 14.13 1.09 1.72
CA ALA A 84 14.10 0.44 3.04
C ALA A 84 13.79 -1.06 2.95
N ALA A 85 13.00 -1.45 1.95
CA ALA A 85 12.74 -2.88 1.66
C ALA A 85 14.02 -3.68 1.36
N ASP A 86 15.00 -3.06 0.68
CA ASP A 86 16.30 -3.69 0.38
C ASP A 86 17.15 -3.77 1.64
N ASP A 87 17.10 -2.73 2.50
CA ASP A 87 17.79 -2.72 3.78
C ASP A 87 17.25 -3.83 4.68
N PHE A 88 15.94 -3.99 4.80
CA PHE A 88 15.30 -5.08 5.55
C PHE A 88 15.71 -6.45 5.01
N LYS A 89 15.73 -6.63 3.67
CA LYS A 89 16.20 -7.86 3.05
C LYS A 89 17.67 -8.15 3.39
N ARG A 90 18.54 -7.15 3.32
CA ARG A 90 19.97 -7.27 3.62
C ARG A 90 20.23 -7.65 5.07
N LEU A 91 19.41 -7.15 6.01
CA LEU A 91 19.45 -7.52 7.41
C LEU A 91 18.77 -8.85 7.74
N GLY A 92 18.27 -9.56 6.75
CA GLY A 92 17.67 -10.88 6.93
C GLY A 92 16.24 -10.88 7.47
N PHE A 93 15.55 -9.75 7.48
CA PHE A 93 14.15 -9.65 7.96
C PHE A 93 13.20 -10.61 7.24
N SER A 94 13.50 -10.99 6.00
CA SER A 94 12.71 -11.96 5.24
C SER A 94 12.78 -13.40 5.77
N LYS A 95 13.64 -13.68 6.74
CA LYS A 95 13.98 -15.04 7.20
C LYS A 95 13.90 -15.23 8.72
N THR A 96 13.57 -14.21 9.47
CA THR A 96 13.51 -14.26 10.94
C THR A 96 12.11 -14.02 11.47
N ASP A 97 11.72 -14.75 12.50
CA ASP A 97 10.48 -14.51 13.26
C ASP A 97 10.63 -13.43 14.35
N GLU A 98 11.81 -12.83 14.46
CA GLU A 98 12.08 -11.72 15.37
C GLU A 98 11.11 -10.55 15.09
N ARG A 99 10.81 -9.78 16.14
CA ARG A 99 10.03 -8.54 15.99
C ARG A 99 10.97 -7.35 15.86
N ALA A 100 10.68 -6.51 14.90
CA ALA A 100 11.25 -5.18 14.80
C ALA A 100 10.42 -4.22 15.64
N ARG A 101 11.10 -3.37 16.43
CA ARG A 101 10.53 -2.22 17.10
C ARG A 101 10.65 -1.03 16.18
N VAL A 102 9.54 -0.35 15.94
CA VAL A 102 9.48 0.84 15.07
C VAL A 102 9.12 2.04 15.94
N GLU A 103 10.02 3.01 15.98
CA GLU A 103 9.88 4.27 16.71
C GLU A 103 9.65 5.39 15.70
N ILE A 104 8.56 6.11 15.85
CA ILE A 104 8.17 7.22 14.96
C ILE A 104 8.27 8.51 15.76
N SER A 105 9.10 9.43 15.29
CA SER A 105 9.24 10.79 15.82
C SER A 105 9.03 11.82 14.71
N ALA A 106 9.03 13.10 15.06
CA ALA A 106 8.89 14.19 14.10
C ALA A 106 10.05 14.23 13.09
N ASP A 107 11.27 13.81 13.50
CA ASP A 107 12.49 13.98 12.71
C ASP A 107 12.94 12.71 11.99
N GLU A 108 12.59 11.55 12.54
CA GLU A 108 13.07 10.26 12.02
C GLU A 108 12.14 9.10 12.35
N VAL A 109 12.28 8.05 11.57
CA VAL A 109 11.72 6.72 11.84
C VAL A 109 12.85 5.75 12.08
N VAL A 110 12.85 5.10 13.24
CA VAL A 110 13.85 4.11 13.62
C VAL A 110 13.25 2.73 13.61
N VAL A 111 13.89 1.80 12.90
CA VAL A 111 13.55 0.37 12.89
C VAL A 111 14.68 -0.38 13.57
N ALA A 112 14.40 -1.01 14.69
CA ALA A 112 15.39 -1.70 15.51
C ALA A 112 14.98 -3.15 15.80
N THR A 113 15.98 -4.04 15.82
CA THR A 113 15.93 -5.41 16.31
C THR A 113 17.01 -5.61 17.37
N ALA A 114 17.15 -6.80 17.93
CA ALA A 114 18.22 -7.10 18.86
C ALA A 114 19.62 -6.93 18.22
N SER A 115 19.74 -7.11 16.90
CA SER A 115 21.01 -7.15 16.18
C SER A 115 21.26 -5.99 15.23
N ALA A 116 20.24 -5.16 14.95
CA ALA A 116 20.34 -4.10 13.96
C ALA A 116 19.50 -2.88 14.32
N ARG A 117 19.97 -1.70 13.91
CA ARG A 117 19.23 -0.43 14.00
C ARG A 117 19.36 0.32 12.68
N LEU A 118 18.24 0.73 12.12
CA LEU A 118 18.13 1.56 10.93
C LEU A 118 17.43 2.85 11.30
N SER A 119 17.91 3.97 10.79
CA SER A 119 17.26 5.28 10.94
C SER A 119 16.99 5.86 9.56
N TYR A 120 15.81 6.40 9.38
CA TYR A 120 15.38 7.07 8.16
C TYR A 120 14.86 8.46 8.54
N PRO A 121 15.35 9.52 7.92
CA PRO A 121 14.88 10.87 8.19
C PRO A 121 13.40 10.97 7.80
N ALA A 122 12.64 11.76 8.55
CA ALA A 122 11.27 12.11 8.17
C ALA A 122 11.30 12.89 6.85
N LEU A 123 10.35 12.60 5.97
CA LEU A 123 10.19 13.34 4.72
C LEU A 123 9.36 14.59 4.99
N ASP A 124 9.96 15.75 4.84
CA ASP A 124 9.27 17.06 4.90
C ASP A 124 8.58 17.35 3.53
N ALA A 125 7.57 16.56 3.20
CA ALA A 125 6.77 16.76 2.00
C ALA A 125 5.38 16.12 2.16
N GLU A 126 4.35 16.83 1.72
CA GLU A 126 2.98 16.32 1.73
C GLU A 126 2.85 15.15 0.73
N TYR A 127 2.52 13.96 1.24
CA TYR A 127 2.22 12.81 0.40
C TYR A 127 0.90 13.04 -0.34
N PRO A 128 0.76 12.58 -1.59
CA PRO A 128 -0.49 12.74 -2.33
C PRO A 128 -1.71 12.21 -1.58
N ARG A 129 -2.81 12.96 -1.60
CA ARG A 129 -4.08 12.59 -0.94
C ARG A 129 -4.77 11.43 -1.66
N VAL A 130 -4.15 10.26 -1.58
CA VAL A 130 -4.63 9.05 -2.26
C VAL A 130 -5.94 8.51 -1.69
N GLY A 131 -6.26 8.79 -0.43
CA GLY A 131 -7.48 8.35 0.24
C GLY A 131 -8.75 8.72 -0.54
N LYS A 132 -8.83 9.93 -1.08
CA LYS A 132 -10.00 10.36 -1.89
C LYS A 132 -10.14 9.57 -3.19
N VAL A 133 -9.03 9.28 -3.88
CA VAL A 133 -9.04 8.46 -5.11
C VAL A 133 -9.48 7.05 -4.79
N MET A 134 -8.99 6.51 -3.68
CA MET A 134 -9.33 5.17 -3.19
C MET A 134 -10.80 5.06 -2.82
N SER A 135 -11.32 5.99 -1.99
CA SER A 135 -12.73 6.01 -1.59
C SER A 135 -13.66 6.08 -2.78
N SER A 136 -13.40 7.00 -3.73
CA SER A 136 -14.21 7.14 -4.94
C SER A 136 -14.23 5.87 -5.81
N ALA A 137 -13.09 5.17 -5.90
CA ALA A 137 -12.99 3.92 -6.64
C ALA A 137 -13.82 2.81 -5.96
N LEU A 138 -13.74 2.71 -4.63
CA LEU A 138 -14.47 1.71 -3.85
C LEU A 138 -15.97 1.98 -3.81
N GLU A 139 -16.38 3.24 -3.71
CA GLU A 139 -17.78 3.67 -3.81
C GLU A 139 -18.38 3.29 -5.17
N ALA A 140 -17.65 3.52 -6.28
CA ALA A 140 -18.11 3.13 -7.61
C ALA A 140 -18.37 1.62 -7.75
N VAL A 141 -17.59 0.81 -7.06
CA VAL A 141 -17.80 -0.65 -7.02
C VAL A 141 -19.00 -1.00 -6.14
N ALA A 142 -19.11 -0.42 -4.94
CA ALA A 142 -20.23 -0.65 -4.02
C ALA A 142 -21.59 -0.26 -4.62
N GLU A 143 -21.60 0.78 -5.48
CA GLU A 143 -22.78 1.24 -6.20
C GLU A 143 -23.09 0.42 -7.48
N GLY A 144 -22.37 -0.67 -7.75
CA GLY A 144 -22.55 -1.48 -8.94
C GLY A 144 -22.20 -0.79 -10.26
N LYS A 145 -21.42 0.29 -10.18
CA LYS A 145 -20.90 1.04 -11.35
C LYS A 145 -19.63 0.42 -11.93
N ALA A 146 -19.12 -0.65 -11.33
CA ALA A 146 -18.04 -1.42 -11.89
C ALA A 146 -18.54 -2.17 -13.12
N VAL A 147 -17.88 -1.98 -14.23
CA VAL A 147 -18.28 -2.51 -15.51
C VAL A 147 -17.06 -3.16 -16.15
N GLU A 148 -17.25 -4.34 -16.73
CA GLU A 148 -16.18 -4.97 -17.50
C GLU A 148 -15.95 -4.16 -18.79
N VAL A 149 -14.77 -3.59 -18.91
CA VAL A 149 -14.39 -2.82 -20.11
C VAL A 149 -13.14 -3.47 -20.65
N PRO A 150 -13.06 -3.82 -21.94
CA PRO A 150 -11.81 -4.23 -22.55
C PRO A 150 -10.86 -3.04 -22.53
N THR A 151 -10.13 -2.94 -21.44
CA THR A 151 -9.11 -1.93 -21.21
C THR A 151 -7.75 -2.58 -21.34
N LEU A 152 -6.87 -1.95 -22.09
CA LEU A 152 -5.49 -2.38 -22.16
C LEU A 152 -4.78 -1.96 -20.87
N TYR A 153 -4.05 -2.90 -20.26
CA TYR A 153 -3.16 -2.63 -19.16
C TYR A 153 -1.72 -2.92 -19.57
N ASN A 154 -0.79 -2.17 -18.98
CA ASN A 154 0.62 -2.49 -19.15
C ASN A 154 0.90 -3.85 -18.51
N VAL A 155 1.33 -4.81 -19.33
CA VAL A 155 1.60 -6.19 -18.90
C VAL A 155 2.68 -6.29 -17.83
N GLU A 156 3.66 -5.36 -17.82
CA GLU A 156 4.69 -5.33 -16.77
C GLU A 156 4.09 -5.02 -15.41
N TYR A 157 3.10 -4.11 -15.35
CA TYR A 157 2.38 -3.79 -14.11
C TYR A 157 1.53 -4.97 -13.64
N LEU A 158 0.89 -5.69 -14.56
CA LEU A 158 0.20 -6.94 -14.22
C LEU A 158 1.19 -8.02 -13.73
N GLY A 159 2.36 -8.10 -14.35
CA GLY A 159 3.43 -9.01 -13.92
C GLY A 159 3.96 -8.73 -12.50
N ASP A 160 3.88 -7.48 -12.03
CA ASP A 160 4.28 -7.11 -10.68
C ASP A 160 3.42 -7.77 -9.60
N PHE A 161 2.14 -8.12 -9.86
CA PHE A 161 1.31 -8.84 -8.89
C PHE A 161 1.88 -10.20 -8.50
N ALA A 162 2.58 -10.88 -9.41
CA ALA A 162 3.29 -12.12 -9.08
C ALA A 162 4.48 -11.87 -8.12
N LYS A 163 5.10 -10.70 -8.18
CA LYS A 163 6.17 -10.29 -7.27
C LYS A 163 5.59 -9.90 -5.91
N VAL A 164 4.49 -9.12 -5.89
CA VAL A 164 3.75 -8.76 -4.67
C VAL A 164 3.33 -10.00 -3.91
N ARG A 165 2.69 -10.97 -4.58
CA ARG A 165 2.29 -12.23 -3.97
C ARG A 165 3.43 -12.92 -3.24
N ARG A 166 4.60 -13.01 -3.88
CA ARG A 166 5.80 -13.62 -3.29
C ARG A 166 6.34 -12.81 -2.12
N ALA A 167 6.44 -11.48 -2.27
CA ALA A 167 6.97 -10.58 -1.24
C ALA A 167 6.09 -10.56 0.02
N ALA A 168 4.78 -10.65 -0.15
CA ALA A 168 3.82 -10.69 0.95
C ALA A 168 3.63 -12.09 1.58
N GLY A 169 4.36 -13.11 1.13
CA GLY A 169 4.23 -14.47 1.65
C GLY A 169 2.90 -15.15 1.33
N ILE A 170 2.16 -14.63 0.35
CA ILE A 170 0.88 -15.17 -0.05
C ILE A 170 1.09 -16.47 -0.83
N SER A 171 0.30 -17.52 -0.51
CA SER A 171 0.40 -18.82 -1.15
C SER A 171 0.42 -18.73 -2.69
N PRO A 172 1.25 -19.54 -3.38
CA PRO A 172 1.23 -19.65 -4.83
C PRO A 172 -0.14 -20.01 -5.42
N SER A 173 -0.96 -20.71 -4.67
CA SER A 173 -2.30 -21.13 -5.09
C SER A 173 -3.39 -20.07 -4.86
N THR A 174 -3.08 -18.95 -4.20
CA THR A 174 -4.06 -17.89 -3.98
C THR A 174 -4.38 -17.21 -5.31
N PRO A 175 -5.62 -17.23 -5.77
CA PRO A 175 -6.01 -16.60 -7.03
C PRO A 175 -5.97 -15.09 -6.92
N LEU A 176 -5.83 -14.42 -8.05
CA LEU A 176 -5.98 -12.98 -8.18
C LEU A 176 -7.45 -12.67 -8.50
N ARG A 177 -8.05 -11.68 -7.84
CA ARG A 177 -9.35 -11.12 -8.23
C ARG A 177 -9.14 -9.74 -8.85
N MET A 178 -9.86 -9.48 -9.92
CA MET A 178 -9.80 -8.22 -10.66
C MET A 178 -11.20 -7.62 -10.77
N HIS A 179 -11.30 -6.32 -10.54
CA HIS A 179 -12.53 -5.55 -10.66
C HIS A 179 -12.28 -4.33 -11.50
N HIS A 180 -13.05 -4.20 -12.56
CA HIS A 180 -13.01 -3.06 -13.45
C HIS A 180 -13.92 -1.93 -12.98
N ILE A 181 -13.41 -0.70 -13.01
CA ILE A 181 -14.18 0.52 -12.83
C ILE A 181 -14.13 1.29 -14.14
N PRO A 182 -15.27 1.48 -14.82
CA PRO A 182 -15.31 2.30 -16.01
C PRO A 182 -15.06 3.75 -15.63
N ALA A 183 -14.23 4.42 -16.39
CA ALA A 183 -14.09 5.86 -16.27
C ALA A 183 -15.08 6.54 -17.20
N GLY A 184 -15.80 7.56 -16.73
CA GLY A 184 -16.63 8.40 -17.57
C GLY A 184 -15.80 9.07 -18.68
N ALA A 185 -15.40 10.33 -18.51
CA ALA A 185 -14.53 11.03 -19.48
C ALA A 185 -13.02 10.77 -19.29
N GLY A 186 -12.62 9.82 -18.46
CA GLY A 186 -11.22 9.55 -18.09
C GLY A 186 -10.69 8.18 -18.53
N SER A 187 -9.67 7.69 -17.86
CA SER A 187 -9.13 6.34 -18.04
C SER A 187 -9.82 5.36 -17.08
N SER A 188 -10.18 4.17 -17.55
CA SER A 188 -10.72 3.10 -16.70
C SER A 188 -9.68 2.64 -15.67
N GLN A 189 -10.16 2.00 -14.59
CA GLN A 189 -9.33 1.55 -13.48
C GLN A 189 -9.56 0.06 -13.25
N LEU A 190 -8.52 -0.65 -12.79
CA LEU A 190 -8.57 -2.03 -12.38
C LEU A 190 -8.19 -2.13 -10.91
N ILE A 191 -9.11 -2.60 -10.08
CA ILE A 191 -8.78 -3.00 -8.70
C ILE A 191 -8.37 -4.47 -8.71
N VAL A 192 -7.28 -4.77 -8.01
CA VAL A 192 -6.73 -6.13 -7.90
C VAL A 192 -6.58 -6.49 -6.43
N THR A 193 -7.07 -7.67 -6.06
CA THR A 193 -7.00 -8.19 -4.68
C THR A 193 -6.52 -9.63 -4.63
N PHE A 194 -5.97 -10.06 -3.47
CA PHE A 194 -5.74 -11.46 -3.14
C PHE A 194 -6.72 -11.89 -2.05
N PRO A 195 -7.65 -12.84 -2.32
CA PRO A 195 -8.61 -13.30 -1.32
C PRO A 195 -7.93 -13.77 -0.03
N GLY A 196 -8.52 -13.38 1.11
CA GLY A 196 -7.98 -13.73 2.43
C GLY A 196 -6.80 -12.86 2.89
N THR A 197 -6.51 -11.76 2.19
CA THR A 197 -5.50 -10.77 2.57
C THR A 197 -6.08 -9.37 2.54
N ASP A 198 -5.39 -8.42 3.17
CA ASP A 198 -5.75 -6.99 3.12
C ASP A 198 -5.12 -6.27 1.91
N PHE A 199 -4.41 -7.01 1.06
CA PHE A 199 -3.80 -6.41 -0.14
C PHE A 199 -4.85 -6.04 -1.17
N TRP A 200 -4.72 -4.84 -1.68
CA TRP A 200 -5.38 -4.41 -2.91
C TRP A 200 -4.50 -3.42 -3.68
N ALA A 201 -4.73 -3.32 -4.96
CA ALA A 201 -4.03 -2.41 -5.85
C ALA A 201 -4.99 -1.76 -6.83
N LEU A 202 -4.67 -0.55 -7.24
CA LEU A 202 -5.36 0.18 -8.30
C LEU A 202 -4.41 0.34 -9.49
N LEU A 203 -4.85 -0.07 -10.66
CA LEU A 203 -4.15 0.08 -11.92
C LEU A 203 -4.93 0.98 -12.85
N MET A 204 -4.26 1.99 -13.41
CA MET A 204 -4.88 2.86 -14.40
C MET A 204 -4.80 2.22 -15.79
N GLY A 205 -5.90 2.24 -16.53
CA GLY A 205 -5.94 1.76 -17.89
C GLY A 205 -5.09 2.61 -18.83
N VAL A 206 -4.52 1.98 -19.83
CA VAL A 206 -3.85 2.68 -20.95
C VAL A 206 -4.91 3.05 -21.99
N ARG A 207 -4.91 4.29 -22.44
CA ARG A 207 -5.84 4.71 -23.50
C ARG A 207 -5.57 3.93 -24.79
N HIS A 208 -6.61 3.30 -25.32
CA HIS A 208 -6.55 2.74 -26.67
C HIS A 208 -6.92 3.85 -27.69
N PRO A 209 -6.27 3.90 -28.84
CA PRO A 209 -6.63 4.88 -29.90
C PRO A 209 -8.03 4.65 -30.47
N GLU A 210 -8.58 3.45 -30.38
CA GLU A 210 -9.89 3.05 -30.90
C GLU A 210 -10.66 2.38 -29.75
N GLY A 211 -11.74 3.00 -29.25
CA GLY A 211 -12.50 2.55 -28.09
C GLY A 211 -13.32 1.28 -28.34
N ASP A 212 -13.46 0.45 -27.34
CA ASP A 212 -14.69 -0.23 -26.92
C ASP A 212 -14.52 -1.21 -25.74
N ALA A 213 -15.65 -1.53 -25.07
CA ALA A 213 -15.75 -2.06 -23.72
C ALA A 213 -16.72 -3.24 -23.51
N ASN A 214 -16.55 -4.09 -22.46
CA ASN A 214 -17.58 -4.99 -21.89
C ASN A 214 -17.27 -5.54 -20.45
N HIS A 215 -18.28 -6.05 -19.70
CA HIS A 215 -18.49 -6.04 -18.25
C HIS A 215 -18.46 -7.34 -17.42
N SER A 216 -18.18 -7.30 -16.13
CA SER A 216 -18.91 -7.69 -14.87
C SER A 216 -18.09 -8.19 -13.66
N SER A 217 -18.54 -8.19 -12.48
CA SER A 217 -18.47 -7.84 -11.07
C SER A 217 -17.82 -8.78 -10.02
N ALA A 218 -17.37 -8.26 -8.81
CA ALA A 218 -17.20 -8.95 -7.51
C ALA A 218 -16.96 -8.01 -6.30
N LEU A 219 -17.72 -8.11 -5.20
CA LEU A 219 -17.92 -7.07 -4.19
C LEU A 219 -17.30 -7.27 -2.78
N GLU A 220 -17.17 -8.49 -2.27
CA GLU A 220 -16.90 -8.71 -0.83
C GLU A 220 -15.49 -8.28 -0.31
N ALA A 221 -14.45 -8.34 -1.15
CA ALA A 221 -13.12 -7.90 -0.73
C ALA A 221 -13.00 -6.37 -0.64
N LEU A 222 -13.93 -5.66 -1.25
CA LEU A 222 -13.95 -4.21 -1.37
C LEU A 222 -14.62 -3.51 -0.19
N GLU A 223 -15.53 -4.18 0.51
CA GLU A 223 -16.15 -3.64 1.72
C GLU A 223 -15.11 -3.41 2.82
N ARG A 224 -14.21 -4.38 3.03
CA ARG A 224 -13.11 -4.24 4.00
C ARG A 224 -12.09 -3.18 3.60
N ALA A 225 -11.80 -3.06 2.31
CA ALA A 225 -10.92 -1.99 1.81
C ALA A 225 -11.58 -0.61 1.91
N SER A 226 -12.92 -0.54 1.82
CA SER A 226 -13.68 0.70 1.97
C SER A 226 -13.53 1.32 3.37
N GLU A 227 -13.57 0.53 4.42
CA GLU A 227 -13.38 1.01 5.79
C GLU A 227 -11.98 1.60 5.99
N THR A 228 -10.95 0.90 5.50
CA THR A 228 -9.56 1.38 5.58
C THR A 228 -9.33 2.64 4.73
N ALA A 229 -9.93 2.71 3.55
CA ALA A 229 -9.84 3.90 2.70
C ALA A 229 -10.55 5.12 3.31
N LYS A 230 -11.68 4.92 4.01
CA LYS A 230 -12.38 5.97 4.75
C LYS A 230 -11.53 6.51 5.89
N ALA A 231 -10.86 5.65 6.65
CA ALA A 231 -9.94 6.05 7.70
C ALA A 231 -8.78 6.91 7.14
N LEU A 232 -8.18 6.50 6.01
CA LEU A 232 -7.12 7.26 5.32
C LEU A 232 -7.61 8.57 4.67
N ALA A 233 -8.90 8.73 4.43
CA ALA A 233 -9.46 9.97 3.86
C ALA A 233 -9.77 11.02 4.93
N THR A 234 -9.85 10.62 6.19
CA THR A 234 -10.14 11.48 7.34
C THR A 234 -8.88 11.87 8.14
N ALA A 235 -7.77 11.21 7.90
CA ALA A 235 -6.45 11.55 8.43
C ALA A 235 -5.72 12.49 7.46
#